data_ae3beb5f8e2b858db3054f8e4ded0d44
#
_entry.id   ae3beb5f8e2b858db3054f8e4ded0d44
#
_cell.length_a   1.000
_cell.length_b   1.000
_cell.length_c   1.000
_cell.angle_alpha   90.00
_cell.angle_beta   90.00
_cell.angle_gamma   90.00
#
_symmetry.space_group_name_H-M   'P 1'
#
loop_
_entity.id
_entity.type
_entity.pdbx_description
1 polymer ?
#
loop_
_entity_poly.entity_id
_entity_poly.type
_entity_poly.pdbx_seq_one_letter_code
_entity_poly.pdbx_strand_id
1 'polypeptide(L)'
;MTIEAEIELVVARRHSDPHRVLGAHPMDDGVVVRALRPDAREVIARMGGGEYVTLWQRHPAGLFEGFVPGARLPLRYEFEVSYPDGNVFTLRDPYAFAPTLGDLDLHLAGKGRHEELYERLGAHVREIDGERGTSFAVWAPAARAVSVVGDFNSWDGRLHAMRVLGG
;
A
#
# COMPACT_ATOMS: atom_id res chain seq x y z
N MET A 1 -2.11 -0.28 20.01
CA MET A 1 -2.00 1.10 19.47
C MET A 1 -3.34 1.42 18.85
N THR A 2 -3.88 2.64 19.02
CA THR A 2 -5.13 3.02 18.38
C THR A 2 -4.90 3.30 16.89
N ILE A 3 -5.94 3.20 16.07
CA ILE A 3 -5.82 3.47 14.63
C ILE A 3 -5.38 4.90 14.35
N GLU A 4 -5.78 5.87 15.19
CA GLU A 4 -5.35 7.26 15.09
C GLU A 4 -3.83 7.39 15.25
N ALA A 5 -3.26 6.72 16.25
CA ALA A 5 -1.81 6.73 16.46
C ALA A 5 -1.04 6.04 15.32
N GLU A 6 -1.60 5.00 14.72
CA GLU A 6 -1.02 4.35 13.54
C GLU A 6 -1.10 5.26 12.31
N ILE A 7 -2.21 5.97 12.10
CA ILE A 7 -2.37 6.96 11.03
C ILE A 7 -1.31 8.07 11.15
N GLU A 8 -1.09 8.60 12.36
CA GLU A 8 -0.04 9.61 12.59
C GLU A 8 1.36 9.10 12.22
N LEU A 9 1.67 7.85 12.51
CA LEU A 9 2.94 7.24 12.10
C LEU A 9 3.05 7.07 10.58
N VAL A 10 1.95 6.71 9.91
CA VAL A 10 1.93 6.57 8.43
C VAL A 10 2.18 7.93 7.78
N VAL A 11 1.43 8.97 8.16
CA VAL A 11 1.60 10.31 7.56
C VAL A 11 2.95 10.93 7.87
N ALA A 12 3.53 10.60 9.04
CA ALA A 12 4.88 11.00 9.42
C ALA A 12 5.99 10.15 8.75
N ARG A 13 5.66 9.14 7.96
CA ARG A 13 6.59 8.16 7.35
C ARG A 13 7.45 7.43 8.38
N ARG A 14 6.86 7.09 9.51
CA ARG A 14 7.53 6.42 10.64
C ARG A 14 6.91 5.07 10.99
N HIS A 15 5.88 4.67 10.26
CA HIS A 15 5.24 3.38 10.44
C HIS A 15 6.10 2.26 9.85
N SER A 16 6.41 1.23 10.62
CA SER A 16 7.22 0.09 10.15
C SER A 16 6.48 -0.81 9.17
N ASP A 17 5.16 -0.88 9.27
CA ASP A 17 4.31 -1.68 8.37
C ASP A 17 3.07 -0.88 7.93
N PRO A 18 3.20 0.04 6.95
CA PRO A 18 2.08 0.85 6.49
C PRO A 18 0.94 0.03 5.88
N HIS A 19 1.18 -1.22 5.46
CA HIS A 19 0.14 -2.13 4.97
C HIS A 19 -0.86 -2.57 6.07
N ARG A 20 -0.55 -2.36 7.35
CA ARG A 20 -1.52 -2.57 8.45
C ARG A 20 -2.58 -1.47 8.53
N VAL A 21 -2.30 -0.32 7.94
CA VAL A 21 -3.18 0.85 7.98
C VAL A 21 -3.79 1.11 6.60
N LEU A 22 -2.94 1.18 5.57
CA LEU A 22 -3.33 1.43 4.18
C LEU A 22 -3.80 0.14 3.51
N GLY A 23 -4.64 0.31 2.49
CA GLY A 23 -5.27 -0.83 1.81
C GLY A 23 -6.65 -1.17 2.38
N ALA A 24 -7.08 -2.39 2.14
CA ALA A 24 -8.38 -2.92 2.55
C ALA A 24 -8.24 -3.82 3.79
N HIS A 25 -9.04 -3.54 4.83
CA HIS A 25 -9.02 -4.26 6.10
C HIS A 25 -10.43 -4.67 6.53
N PRO A 26 -10.60 -5.85 7.15
CA PRO A 26 -11.89 -6.26 7.68
C PRO A 26 -12.31 -5.34 8.84
N MET A 27 -13.57 -4.98 8.89
CA MET A 27 -14.14 -4.16 9.95
C MET A 27 -15.63 -4.48 10.08
N ASP A 28 -16.05 -4.95 11.26
CA ASP A 28 -17.43 -5.31 11.55
C ASP A 28 -18.06 -6.21 10.45
N ASP A 29 -19.11 -5.72 9.80
CA ASP A 29 -19.86 -6.40 8.74
C ASP A 29 -19.40 -5.96 7.32
N GLY A 30 -18.17 -5.47 7.16
CA GLY A 30 -17.66 -5.00 5.88
C GLY A 30 -16.16 -4.89 5.81
N VAL A 31 -15.71 -4.01 4.94
CA VAL A 31 -14.29 -3.71 4.70
C VAL A 31 -14.07 -2.20 4.75
N VAL A 32 -13.11 -1.76 5.53
CA VAL A 32 -12.60 -0.39 5.48
C VAL A 32 -11.45 -0.31 4.48
N VAL A 33 -11.48 0.70 3.62
CA VAL A 33 -10.42 0.98 2.64
C VAL A 33 -9.75 2.30 3.00
N ARG A 34 -8.42 2.31 3.08
CA ARG A 34 -7.63 3.52 3.40
C ARG A 34 -6.58 3.77 2.34
N ALA A 35 -6.47 5.03 1.92
CA ALA A 35 -5.49 5.50 0.96
C ALA A 35 -4.76 6.73 1.47
N LEU A 36 -3.44 6.79 1.31
CA LEU A 36 -2.68 8.01 1.48
C LEU A 36 -2.46 8.63 0.10
N ARG A 37 -3.15 9.76 -0.15
CA ARG A 37 -3.09 10.53 -1.39
C ARG A 37 -2.93 12.00 -1.04
N PRO A 38 -1.71 12.44 -0.73
CA PRO A 38 -1.43 13.85 -0.45
C PRO A 38 -1.94 14.73 -1.58
N ASP A 39 -2.48 15.89 -1.20
CA ASP A 39 -2.98 16.91 -2.11
C ASP A 39 -4.17 16.48 -3.00
N ALA A 40 -4.71 15.27 -2.85
CA ALA A 40 -5.91 14.85 -3.55
C ALA A 40 -7.13 15.62 -3.04
N ARG A 41 -8.02 15.98 -3.98
CA ARG A 41 -9.32 16.59 -3.68
C ARG A 41 -10.35 15.53 -3.31
N GLU A 42 -10.31 14.40 -4.03
CA GLU A 42 -11.26 13.31 -3.86
C GLU A 42 -10.60 11.97 -4.18
N VAL A 43 -10.99 10.95 -3.46
CA VAL A 43 -10.57 9.56 -3.70
C VAL A 43 -11.82 8.68 -3.69
N ILE A 44 -12.00 7.91 -4.76
CA ILE A 44 -13.10 6.96 -4.92
C ILE A 44 -12.48 5.56 -5.08
N ALA A 45 -12.93 4.60 -4.29
CA ALA A 45 -12.64 3.19 -4.52
C ALA A 45 -13.73 2.59 -5.42
N ARG A 46 -13.34 2.12 -6.61
CA ARG A 46 -14.22 1.47 -7.58
C ARG A 46 -14.02 -0.03 -7.52
N MET A 47 -15.09 -0.76 -7.28
CA MET A 47 -15.14 -2.22 -7.30
C MET A 47 -15.69 -2.73 -8.63
N GLY A 48 -15.52 -4.02 -8.87
CA GLY A 48 -16.17 -4.67 -10.02
C GLY A 48 -17.70 -4.54 -9.99
N GLY A 49 -18.33 -4.58 -11.18
CA GLY A 49 -19.79 -4.47 -11.26
C GLY A 49 -20.35 -3.04 -11.22
N GLY A 50 -19.49 -2.02 -11.19
CA GLY A 50 -19.91 -0.61 -11.15
C GLY A 50 -20.16 -0.06 -9.75
N GLU A 51 -19.93 -0.85 -8.73
CA GLU A 51 -19.99 -0.39 -7.33
C GLU A 51 -18.82 0.52 -7.01
N TYR A 52 -19.05 1.52 -6.17
CA TYR A 52 -18.01 2.42 -5.70
C TYR A 52 -18.31 2.96 -4.31
N VAL A 53 -17.26 3.41 -3.62
CA VAL A 53 -17.36 4.17 -2.39
C VAL A 53 -16.45 5.39 -2.45
N THR A 54 -16.98 6.55 -2.12
CA THR A 54 -16.17 7.77 -1.96
C THR A 54 -15.53 7.75 -0.57
N LEU A 55 -14.21 7.87 -0.55
CA LEU A 55 -13.46 7.96 0.68
C LEU A 55 -13.50 9.40 1.20
N TRP A 56 -13.76 9.57 2.48
CA TRP A 56 -13.70 10.87 3.15
C TRP A 56 -12.29 11.11 3.71
N GLN A 57 -11.87 12.36 3.72
CA GLN A 57 -10.55 12.73 4.24
C GLN A 57 -10.51 12.58 5.76
N ARG A 58 -9.81 11.58 6.23
CA ARG A 58 -9.61 11.24 7.64
C ARG A 58 -8.54 12.12 8.31
N HIS A 59 -7.49 12.46 7.55
CA HIS A 59 -6.36 13.24 8.05
C HIS A 59 -5.94 14.33 7.04
N PRO A 60 -5.61 15.57 7.49
CA PRO A 60 -5.25 16.68 6.60
C PRO A 60 -4.04 16.42 5.68
N ALA A 61 -3.14 15.53 6.06
CA ALA A 61 -2.02 15.11 5.21
C ALA A 61 -2.42 14.27 3.98
N GLY A 62 -3.74 14.11 3.74
CA GLY A 62 -4.27 13.38 2.59
C GLY A 62 -4.47 11.89 2.83
N LEU A 63 -4.75 11.48 4.07
CA LEU A 63 -5.24 10.13 4.32
C LEU A 63 -6.77 10.12 4.22
N PHE A 64 -7.26 9.22 3.35
CA PHE A 64 -8.66 9.02 3.06
C PHE A 64 -9.11 7.65 3.55
N GLU A 65 -10.36 7.55 4.01
CA GLU A 65 -10.98 6.33 4.51
C GLU A 65 -12.40 6.18 3.96
N GLY A 66 -12.78 4.95 3.60
CA GLY A 66 -14.15 4.62 3.21
C GLY A 66 -14.53 3.23 3.70
N PHE A 67 -15.82 3.01 3.95
CA PHE A 67 -16.36 1.73 4.39
C PHE A 67 -17.22 1.11 3.29
N VAL A 68 -16.99 -0.18 3.00
CA VAL A 68 -17.75 -0.97 2.02
C VAL A 68 -18.56 -2.00 2.79
N PRO A 69 -19.85 -1.74 3.03
CA PRO A 69 -20.70 -2.63 3.80
C PRO A 69 -20.90 -3.98 3.09
N GLY A 70 -20.94 -5.06 3.85
CA GLY A 70 -21.14 -6.41 3.35
C GLY A 70 -19.98 -7.00 2.55
N ALA A 71 -18.94 -6.21 2.23
CA ALA A 71 -17.76 -6.69 1.52
C ALA A 71 -16.94 -7.65 2.39
N ARG A 72 -16.16 -8.50 1.71
CA ARG A 72 -15.22 -9.43 2.33
C ARG A 72 -13.88 -9.39 1.62
N LEU A 73 -12.81 -9.75 2.33
CA LEU A 73 -11.49 -9.91 1.73
C LEU A 73 -11.37 -11.30 1.05
N PRO A 74 -10.61 -11.40 -0.05
CA PRO A 74 -9.92 -10.31 -0.74
C PRO A 74 -10.89 -9.40 -1.50
N LEU A 75 -10.76 -8.08 -1.34
CA LEU A 75 -11.52 -7.08 -2.06
C LEU A 75 -10.71 -6.57 -3.26
N ARG A 76 -11.26 -6.69 -4.48
CA ARG A 76 -10.66 -6.16 -5.69
C ARG A 76 -11.23 -4.79 -6.02
N TYR A 77 -10.39 -3.78 -6.05
CA TYR A 77 -10.76 -2.39 -6.31
C TYR A 77 -9.62 -1.61 -6.97
N GLU A 78 -9.98 -0.45 -7.52
CA GLU A 78 -9.07 0.55 -8.04
C GLU A 78 -9.41 1.90 -7.42
N PHE A 79 -8.43 2.77 -7.28
CA PHE A 79 -8.69 4.15 -6.89
C PHE A 79 -8.84 5.03 -8.12
N GLU A 80 -9.88 5.85 -8.13
CA GLU A 80 -9.98 7.05 -8.94
C GLU A 80 -9.66 8.24 -8.03
N VAL A 81 -8.60 8.97 -8.38
CA VAL A 81 -8.07 10.07 -7.56
C VAL A 81 -8.13 11.35 -8.35
N SER A 82 -8.83 12.34 -7.83
CA SER A 82 -8.97 13.68 -8.42
C SER A 82 -8.11 14.69 -7.67
N TYR A 83 -7.43 15.56 -8.41
CA TYR A 83 -6.59 16.61 -7.87
C TYR A 83 -7.14 18.01 -8.17
N PRO A 84 -6.73 19.07 -7.40
CA PRO A 84 -7.23 20.44 -7.59
C PRO A 84 -6.95 21.03 -8.97
N ASP A 85 -5.93 20.56 -9.68
CA ASP A 85 -5.55 20.98 -11.04
C ASP A 85 -6.47 20.39 -12.13
N GLY A 86 -7.45 19.56 -11.74
CA GLY A 86 -8.41 18.90 -12.64
C GLY A 86 -7.93 17.55 -13.17
N ASN A 87 -6.71 17.11 -12.84
CA ASN A 87 -6.24 15.79 -13.22
C ASN A 87 -6.96 14.69 -12.44
N VAL A 88 -7.31 13.60 -13.14
CA VAL A 88 -7.91 12.39 -12.57
C VAL A 88 -7.10 11.18 -12.98
N PHE A 89 -6.73 10.37 -12.02
CA PHE A 89 -5.95 9.16 -12.24
C PHE A 89 -6.70 7.92 -11.73
N THR A 90 -6.70 6.86 -12.53
CA THR A 90 -7.14 5.53 -12.08
C THR A 90 -5.91 4.68 -11.83
N LEU A 91 -5.81 4.07 -10.65
CA LEU A 91 -4.64 3.29 -10.25
C LEU A 91 -5.02 2.14 -9.31
N ARG A 92 -4.25 1.05 -9.43
CA ARG A 92 -4.34 -0.05 -8.45
C ARG A 92 -3.71 0.36 -7.14
N ASP A 93 -4.30 -0.12 -6.06
CA ASP A 93 -3.72 0.11 -4.74
C ASP A 93 -2.50 -0.80 -4.51
N PRO A 94 -1.28 -0.26 -4.34
CA PRO A 94 -0.10 -1.06 -4.08
C PRO A 94 -0.17 -1.80 -2.74
N TYR A 95 -0.99 -1.32 -1.80
CA TYR A 95 -1.18 -1.94 -0.49
C TYR A 95 -2.15 -3.13 -0.50
N ALA A 96 -2.81 -3.40 -1.63
CA ALA A 96 -3.68 -4.57 -1.80
C ALA A 96 -2.92 -5.88 -2.06
N PHE A 97 -1.61 -5.80 -2.35
CA PHE A 97 -0.81 -6.97 -2.71
C PHE A 97 -0.08 -7.58 -1.51
N ALA A 98 -0.01 -8.90 -1.49
CA ALA A 98 0.79 -9.65 -0.52
C ALA A 98 2.31 -9.42 -0.74
N PRO A 99 3.16 -9.63 0.27
CA PRO A 99 4.62 -9.59 0.09
C PRO A 99 5.09 -10.67 -0.87
N THR A 100 6.16 -10.37 -1.63
CA THR A 100 6.74 -11.30 -2.59
C THR A 100 7.84 -12.20 -2.00
N LEU A 101 8.32 -11.90 -0.78
CA LEU A 101 9.18 -12.77 0.00
C LEU A 101 8.32 -13.56 0.99
N GLY A 102 8.54 -14.90 1.01
CA GLY A 102 7.91 -15.79 1.98
C GLY A 102 8.77 -16.03 3.22
N ASP A 103 8.21 -16.73 4.19
CA ASP A 103 8.89 -17.05 5.46
C ASP A 103 10.20 -17.81 5.24
N LEU A 104 10.26 -18.67 4.23
CA LEU A 104 11.48 -19.40 3.88
C LEU A 104 12.59 -18.45 3.39
N ASP A 105 12.24 -17.50 2.51
CA ASP A 105 13.20 -16.52 2.00
C ASP A 105 13.76 -15.69 3.17
N LEU A 106 12.91 -15.23 4.07
CA LEU A 106 13.29 -14.46 5.25
C LEU A 106 14.19 -15.27 6.19
N HIS A 107 13.84 -16.53 6.44
CA HIS A 107 14.62 -17.42 7.30
C HIS A 107 16.02 -17.68 6.72
N LEU A 108 16.12 -17.97 5.41
CA LEU A 108 17.40 -18.22 4.74
C LEU A 108 18.26 -16.94 4.67
N ALA A 109 17.64 -15.80 4.38
CA ALA A 109 18.32 -14.50 4.37
C ALA A 109 18.89 -14.15 5.75
N GLY A 110 18.11 -14.31 6.83
CA GLY A 110 18.54 -14.07 8.19
C GLY A 110 19.69 -14.97 8.66
N LYS A 111 19.82 -16.17 8.06
CA LYS A 111 20.97 -17.09 8.31
C LYS A 111 22.15 -16.87 7.38
N GLY A 112 22.09 -15.93 6.45
CA GLY A 112 23.12 -15.73 5.44
C GLY A 112 23.30 -16.92 4.50
N ARG A 113 22.26 -17.73 4.30
CA ARG A 113 22.29 -18.96 3.50
C ARG A 113 21.40 -18.92 2.26
N HIS A 114 20.85 -17.75 1.91
CA HIS A 114 20.01 -17.59 0.73
C HIS A 114 20.89 -17.35 -0.51
N GLU A 115 21.27 -18.41 -1.21
CA GLU A 115 22.17 -18.34 -2.37
C GLU A 115 21.54 -17.56 -3.56
N GLU A 116 20.20 -17.58 -3.68
CA GLU A 116 19.45 -16.93 -4.76
C GLU A 116 18.75 -15.64 -4.29
N LEU A 117 19.25 -14.98 -3.22
CA LEU A 117 18.63 -13.78 -2.67
C LEU A 117 18.54 -12.64 -3.71
N TYR A 118 19.44 -12.59 -4.67
CA TYR A 118 19.43 -11.64 -5.78
C TYR A 118 18.21 -11.79 -6.70
N GLU A 119 17.59 -12.96 -6.78
CA GLU A 119 16.35 -13.17 -7.51
C GLU A 119 15.11 -12.64 -6.79
N ARG A 120 15.26 -12.33 -5.51
CA ARG A 120 14.19 -11.84 -4.63
C ARG A 120 14.32 -10.35 -4.34
N LEU A 121 15.55 -9.86 -4.17
CA LEU A 121 15.82 -8.45 -3.92
C LEU A 121 15.92 -7.66 -5.23
N GLY A 122 15.66 -6.37 -5.14
CA GLY A 122 15.65 -5.46 -6.27
C GLY A 122 14.26 -5.20 -6.81
N ALA A 123 14.19 -4.86 -8.09
CA ALA A 123 12.98 -4.55 -8.83
C ALA A 123 12.71 -5.64 -9.87
N HIS A 124 11.58 -6.36 -9.74
CA HIS A 124 11.24 -7.45 -10.64
C HIS A 124 9.86 -7.25 -11.26
N VAL A 125 9.78 -7.29 -12.58
CA VAL A 125 8.50 -7.31 -13.29
C VAL A 125 7.82 -8.65 -13.02
N ARG A 126 6.58 -8.60 -12.51
CA ARG A 126 5.79 -9.77 -12.14
C ARG A 126 4.33 -9.59 -12.54
N GLU A 127 3.63 -10.70 -12.61
CA GLU A 127 2.19 -10.73 -12.64
C GLU A 127 1.69 -11.36 -11.33
N ILE A 128 0.85 -10.63 -10.60
CA ILE A 128 0.26 -11.04 -9.32
C ILE A 128 -1.24 -10.79 -9.40
N ASP A 129 -2.04 -11.84 -9.18
CA ASP A 129 -3.51 -11.77 -9.23
C ASP A 129 -4.06 -11.23 -10.57
N GLY A 130 -3.36 -11.50 -11.68
CA GLY A 130 -3.71 -11.02 -13.02
C GLY A 130 -3.30 -9.57 -13.29
N GLU A 131 -2.58 -8.93 -12.38
CA GLU A 131 -2.05 -7.58 -12.54
C GLU A 131 -0.55 -7.62 -12.83
N ARG A 132 -0.15 -7.02 -13.94
CA ARG A 132 1.27 -6.89 -14.30
C ARG A 132 1.85 -5.62 -13.71
N GLY A 133 2.91 -5.77 -12.94
CA GLY A 133 3.57 -4.65 -12.27
C GLY A 133 5.01 -4.96 -11.91
N THR A 134 5.60 -4.10 -11.09
CA THR A 134 6.96 -4.27 -10.58
C THR A 134 6.92 -4.44 -9.06
N SER A 135 7.45 -5.55 -8.57
CA SER A 135 7.68 -5.75 -7.13
C SER A 135 9.05 -5.21 -6.75
N PHE A 136 9.14 -4.65 -5.56
CA PHE A 136 10.38 -4.12 -5.00
C PHE A 136 10.65 -4.77 -3.65
N ALA A 137 11.88 -5.22 -3.45
CA ALA A 137 12.36 -5.72 -2.18
C ALA A 137 13.80 -5.24 -1.94
N VAL A 138 14.12 -4.84 -0.71
CA VAL A 138 15.42 -4.29 -0.37
C VAL A 138 15.89 -4.80 0.99
N TRP A 139 17.18 -5.11 1.10
CA TRP A 139 17.83 -5.37 2.36
C TRP A 139 18.37 -4.07 2.94
N ALA A 140 17.72 -3.53 3.96
CA ALA A 140 18.05 -2.23 4.55
C ALA A 140 17.91 -2.26 6.09
N PRO A 141 18.69 -3.07 6.81
CA PRO A 141 18.48 -3.35 8.23
C PRO A 141 18.64 -2.11 9.15
N ALA A 142 19.36 -1.09 8.70
CA ALA A 142 19.53 0.16 9.46
C ALA A 142 18.52 1.25 9.09
N ALA A 143 17.65 1.02 8.10
CA ALA A 143 16.66 2.00 7.68
C ALA A 143 15.49 2.06 8.66
N ARG A 144 15.00 3.28 8.93
CA ARG A 144 13.77 3.48 9.72
C ARG A 144 12.51 3.36 8.88
N ALA A 145 12.60 3.72 7.61
CA ALA A 145 11.55 3.61 6.60
C ALA A 145 12.17 3.61 5.21
N VAL A 146 11.52 2.92 4.29
CA VAL A 146 11.91 2.86 2.87
C VAL A 146 10.68 3.12 2.03
N SER A 147 10.83 3.89 0.94
CA SER A 147 9.78 4.13 -0.02
C SER A 147 10.33 3.96 -1.44
N VAL A 148 9.48 3.48 -2.34
CA VAL A 148 9.80 3.44 -3.76
C VAL A 148 9.42 4.78 -4.38
N VAL A 149 10.34 5.40 -5.12
CA VAL A 149 10.11 6.69 -5.78
C VAL A 149 10.53 6.63 -7.25
N GLY A 150 9.87 7.41 -8.08
CA GLY A 150 10.13 7.49 -9.51
C GLY A 150 9.14 8.44 -10.20
N ASP A 151 9.19 8.53 -11.51
CA ASP A 151 8.29 9.39 -12.29
C ASP A 151 6.82 8.99 -12.09
N PHE A 152 6.54 7.70 -11.87
CA PHE A 152 5.20 7.15 -11.64
C PHE A 152 4.51 7.67 -10.37
N ASN A 153 5.24 8.27 -9.43
CA ASN A 153 4.69 8.90 -8.23
C ASN A 153 5.30 10.27 -7.96
N SER A 154 5.79 10.94 -9.00
CA SER A 154 6.39 12.29 -8.93
C SER A 154 7.50 12.40 -7.89
N TRP A 155 8.24 11.31 -7.67
CA TRP A 155 9.31 11.21 -6.66
C TRP A 155 8.86 11.51 -5.23
N ASP A 156 7.56 11.36 -4.95
CA ASP A 156 6.99 11.59 -3.63
C ASP A 156 7.18 10.37 -2.72
N GLY A 157 8.10 10.48 -1.78
CA GLY A 157 8.39 9.43 -0.80
C GLY A 157 7.28 9.19 0.25
N ARG A 158 6.17 9.95 0.21
CA ARG A 158 4.97 9.69 1.02
C ARG A 158 4.14 8.56 0.44
N LEU A 159 4.25 8.33 -0.88
CA LEU A 159 3.60 7.25 -1.59
C LEU A 159 4.48 6.01 -1.62
N HIS A 160 3.90 4.85 -1.84
CA HIS A 160 4.60 3.57 -2.00
C HIS A 160 5.61 3.27 -0.88
N ALA A 161 5.22 3.54 0.37
CA ALA A 161 6.01 3.14 1.53
C ALA A 161 6.07 1.62 1.64
N MET A 162 7.26 1.08 1.86
CA MET A 162 7.49 -0.35 1.98
C MET A 162 7.22 -0.84 3.40
N ARG A 163 6.83 -2.11 3.51
CA ARG A 163 6.68 -2.79 4.80
C ARG A 163 7.98 -3.44 5.23
N VAL A 164 8.22 -3.51 6.53
CA VAL A 164 9.27 -4.34 7.12
C VAL A 164 8.73 -5.75 7.25
N LEU A 165 9.43 -6.74 6.70
CA LEU A 165 9.03 -8.15 6.76
C LEU A 165 9.61 -8.91 7.95
N GLY A 166 10.52 -8.29 8.70
CA GLY A 166 11.24 -8.95 9.78
C GLY A 166 12.42 -9.80 9.28
N GLY A 167 13.38 -10.09 10.18
CA GLY A 167 14.59 -10.88 9.91
C GLY A 167 15.57 -10.69 11.05
#